data_adec2b3636d968186d28848762f92023
#
_entry.id   adec2b3636d968186d28848762f92023
#
_cell.length_a   1.000
_cell.length_b   1.000
_cell.length_c   1.000
_cell.angle_alpha   90.00
_cell.angle_beta   90.00
_cell.angle_gamma   90.00
#
_symmetry.space_group_name_H-M   'P 1'
#
loop_
_entity.id
_entity.type
_entity.pdbx_description
1 polymer ?
#
loop_
_entity_poly.entity_id
_entity_poly.type
_entity_poly.pdbx_seq_one_letter_code
_entity_poly.pdbx_strand_id
1 'polypeptide(L)'
;MRLETAPSTLTLQRYRRPIWTLLVLAPVISEVLSGSTRLSVLFVIIPEVMTWGCGALLCRELVRRWRGGVVSLLLLGLALSVAEEFIIQQTSLAPLPFPGANASYGRFAGVNWIYFLFMLGFESVWVVLVPVQVTELCFPQQRDQPWLHKRGFIVTSLVFLLGCRLAWYGWTQQALKRMGVPPYHPPLVAISLGIASIALLILLAYLLRATGHVGRAVSRGATNPWLAGIAVLIFGIAWWGLMMFVFAPHPPVPASLLLIAGVLWALLAAVLLLSFSAGTGWTDLHRWAVSFAATLSCMLPGYITLAGWSRPDLIFKIVSNIAAVIGFVLLARAIETRQKEGPLLGGRVAI
;
A
#
# COMPACT_ATOMS: atom_id res chain seq x y z
N MET A 1 -16.83 40.08 -2.07
CA MET A 1 -17.47 38.79 -1.72
C MET A 1 -17.68 38.03 -3.03
N ARG A 2 -16.73 37.17 -3.41
CA ARG A 2 -16.85 36.33 -4.63
C ARG A 2 -17.68 35.10 -4.23
N LEU A 3 -18.84 35.00 -4.84
CA LEU A 3 -19.65 33.76 -4.76
C LEU A 3 -18.87 32.63 -5.40
N GLU A 4 -18.41 31.66 -4.58
CA GLU A 4 -17.92 30.39 -5.07
C GLU A 4 -19.08 29.71 -5.80
N THR A 5 -19.01 29.69 -7.12
CA THR A 5 -19.94 28.93 -7.96
C THR A 5 -19.83 27.45 -7.57
N ALA A 6 -20.95 26.83 -7.21
CA ALA A 6 -21.03 25.41 -6.95
C ALA A 6 -20.42 24.63 -8.13
N PRO A 7 -19.59 23.61 -7.89
CA PRO A 7 -18.99 22.83 -8.96
C PRO A 7 -20.11 22.22 -9.81
N SER A 8 -20.01 22.39 -11.14
CA SER A 8 -20.97 21.83 -12.09
C SER A 8 -21.04 20.29 -11.92
N THR A 9 -22.22 19.71 -12.14
CA THR A 9 -22.45 18.25 -12.07
C THR A 9 -21.50 17.45 -12.95
N LEU A 10 -20.99 18.02 -14.04
CA LEU A 10 -19.97 17.46 -14.94
C LEU A 10 -18.60 17.29 -14.27
N THR A 11 -18.19 18.20 -13.37
CA THR A 11 -16.94 18.09 -12.62
C THR A 11 -17.00 16.99 -11.58
N LEU A 12 -18.14 16.73 -10.95
CA LEU A 12 -18.34 15.66 -9.99
C LEU A 12 -18.30 14.27 -10.64
N GLN A 13 -18.81 14.12 -11.87
CA GLN A 13 -18.73 12.84 -12.61
C GLN A 13 -17.30 12.49 -13.03
N ARG A 14 -16.46 13.48 -13.28
CA ARG A 14 -15.09 13.31 -13.78
C ARG A 14 -14.20 12.51 -12.81
N TYR A 15 -14.35 12.69 -11.49
CA TYR A 15 -13.48 12.04 -10.48
C TYR A 15 -14.07 10.77 -9.85
N ARG A 16 -15.31 10.43 -10.12
CA ARG A 16 -15.94 9.22 -9.54
C ARG A 16 -15.19 7.94 -9.89
N ARG A 17 -14.80 7.77 -11.15
CA ARG A 17 -14.09 6.56 -11.61
C ARG A 17 -12.77 6.33 -10.87
N PRO A 18 -11.81 7.29 -10.82
CA PRO A 18 -10.55 7.06 -10.09
C PRO A 18 -10.76 6.84 -8.59
N ILE A 19 -11.73 7.51 -7.96
CA ILE A 19 -12.05 7.29 -6.55
C ILE A 19 -12.47 5.84 -6.30
N TRP A 20 -13.48 5.34 -7.02
CA TRP A 20 -13.95 3.97 -6.85
C TRP A 20 -12.89 2.94 -7.22
N THR A 21 -12.11 3.20 -8.26
CA THR A 21 -11.00 2.32 -8.64
C THR A 21 -10.00 2.19 -7.50
N LEU A 22 -9.57 3.29 -6.88
CA LEU A 22 -8.61 3.24 -5.78
C LEU A 22 -9.20 2.57 -4.54
N LEU A 23 -10.45 2.89 -4.18
CA LEU A 23 -11.14 2.29 -3.03
C LEU A 23 -11.18 0.75 -3.09
N VAL A 24 -11.40 0.20 -4.29
CA VAL A 24 -11.46 -1.26 -4.49
C VAL A 24 -10.07 -1.85 -4.73
N LEU A 25 -9.22 -1.15 -5.45
CA LEU A 25 -7.92 -1.68 -5.87
C LEU A 25 -6.96 -1.86 -4.69
N ALA A 26 -7.04 -1.00 -3.66
CA ALA A 26 -6.19 -1.11 -2.49
C ALA A 26 -6.37 -2.46 -1.78
N PRO A 27 -7.55 -2.85 -1.28
CA PRO A 27 -7.71 -4.16 -0.66
C PRO A 27 -7.60 -5.33 -1.66
N VAL A 28 -7.92 -5.13 -2.93
CA VAL A 28 -7.73 -6.19 -3.93
C VAL A 28 -6.24 -6.52 -4.06
N ILE A 29 -5.36 -5.53 -4.20
CA ILE A 29 -3.91 -5.79 -4.35
C ILE A 29 -3.33 -6.36 -3.06
N SER A 30 -3.64 -5.77 -1.90
CA SER A 30 -3.04 -6.19 -0.64
C SER A 30 -3.60 -7.52 -0.14
N GLU A 31 -4.93 -7.70 -0.15
CA GLU A 31 -5.59 -8.79 0.55
C GLU A 31 -6.01 -9.94 -0.37
N VAL A 32 -6.67 -9.61 -1.50
CA VAL A 32 -7.16 -10.66 -2.40
C VAL A 32 -6.03 -11.29 -3.19
N LEU A 33 -5.15 -10.48 -3.81
CA LEU A 33 -4.06 -11.00 -4.64
C LEU A 33 -2.96 -11.66 -3.81
N SER A 34 -2.74 -11.27 -2.57
CA SER A 34 -1.85 -11.98 -1.63
C SER A 34 -2.44 -13.32 -1.19
N GLY A 35 -3.76 -13.43 -1.09
CA GLY A 35 -4.49 -14.58 -0.58
C GLY A 35 -4.83 -14.47 0.91
N SER A 36 -4.65 -13.30 1.51
CA SER A 36 -5.10 -13.03 2.89
C SER A 36 -6.63 -13.07 2.95
N THR A 37 -7.31 -12.42 1.99
CA THR A 37 -8.77 -12.51 1.86
C THR A 37 -9.15 -13.54 0.80
N ARG A 38 -9.74 -14.65 1.27
CA ARG A 38 -10.20 -15.80 0.48
C ARG A 38 -11.69 -15.68 0.16
N LEU A 39 -12.18 -16.46 -0.80
CA LEU A 39 -13.59 -16.50 -1.14
C LEU A 39 -14.48 -16.83 0.07
N SER A 40 -14.05 -17.78 0.91
CA SER A 40 -14.76 -18.20 2.13
C SER A 40 -14.95 -17.10 3.16
N VAL A 41 -14.13 -16.05 3.12
CA VAL A 41 -14.20 -14.90 4.02
C VAL A 41 -14.36 -13.58 3.28
N LEU A 42 -14.81 -13.60 2.03
CA LEU A 42 -14.89 -12.42 1.16
C LEU A 42 -15.77 -11.29 1.72
N PHE A 43 -16.64 -11.58 2.69
CA PHE A 43 -17.42 -10.56 3.38
C PHE A 43 -16.57 -9.51 4.10
N VAL A 44 -15.30 -9.84 4.44
CA VAL A 44 -14.37 -8.88 5.06
C VAL A 44 -13.91 -7.79 4.10
N ILE A 45 -14.13 -7.94 2.78
CA ILE A 45 -13.78 -6.92 1.78
C ILE A 45 -14.46 -5.56 2.06
N ILE A 46 -15.62 -5.58 2.71
CA ILE A 46 -16.35 -4.34 3.04
C ILE A 46 -15.57 -3.50 4.05
N PRO A 47 -15.24 -3.99 5.27
CA PRO A 47 -14.37 -3.23 6.17
C PRO A 47 -12.98 -2.97 5.57
N GLU A 48 -12.42 -3.84 4.71
CA GLU A 48 -11.16 -3.61 4.02
C GLU A 48 -11.24 -2.40 3.07
N VAL A 49 -12.28 -2.27 2.25
CA VAL A 49 -12.50 -1.07 1.42
C VAL A 49 -12.63 0.18 2.29
N MET A 50 -13.32 0.08 3.43
CA MET A 50 -13.51 1.21 4.34
C MET A 50 -12.21 1.62 5.04
N THR A 51 -11.31 0.68 5.37
CA THR A 51 -10.04 0.94 6.05
C THR A 51 -8.93 1.20 5.04
N TRP A 52 -8.53 0.19 4.26
CA TRP A 52 -7.40 0.31 3.34
C TRP A 52 -7.73 1.15 2.11
N GLY A 53 -8.91 0.96 1.52
CA GLY A 53 -9.35 1.75 0.37
C GLY A 53 -9.47 3.24 0.70
N CYS A 54 -10.20 3.59 1.77
CA CYS A 54 -10.32 4.98 2.20
C CYS A 54 -8.98 5.52 2.74
N GLY A 55 -8.19 4.71 3.45
CA GLY A 55 -6.85 5.08 3.93
C GLY A 55 -5.92 5.48 2.79
N ALA A 56 -5.81 4.64 1.75
CA ALA A 56 -5.03 4.94 0.55
C ALA A 56 -5.52 6.19 -0.18
N LEU A 57 -6.85 6.36 -0.29
CA LEU A 57 -7.46 7.55 -0.89
C LEU A 57 -7.15 8.81 -0.09
N LEU A 58 -7.25 8.77 1.25
CA LEU A 58 -6.92 9.91 2.11
C LEU A 58 -5.43 10.26 2.04
N CYS A 59 -4.53 9.27 2.07
CA CYS A 59 -3.09 9.49 1.88
C CYS A 59 -2.82 10.21 0.55
N ARG A 60 -3.39 9.73 -0.54
CA ARG A 60 -3.26 10.35 -1.86
C ARG A 60 -3.82 11.78 -1.88
N GLU A 61 -5.00 11.99 -1.32
CA GLU A 61 -5.64 13.31 -1.29
C GLU A 61 -4.80 14.34 -0.53
N LEU A 62 -4.23 13.97 0.62
CA LEU A 62 -3.33 14.83 1.38
C LEU A 62 -2.09 15.19 0.56
N VAL A 63 -1.45 14.20 -0.06
CA VAL A 63 -0.27 14.44 -0.92
C VAL A 63 -0.59 15.43 -2.04
N ARG A 64 -1.71 15.26 -2.74
CA ARG A 64 -2.09 16.15 -3.85
C ARG A 64 -2.46 17.55 -3.37
N ARG A 65 -3.12 17.69 -2.23
CA ARG A 65 -3.43 18.99 -1.60
C ARG A 65 -2.18 19.72 -1.13
N TRP A 66 -1.18 18.99 -0.62
CA TRP A 66 0.10 19.56 -0.20
C TRP A 66 1.09 19.75 -1.34
N ARG A 67 0.73 19.36 -2.56
CA ARG A 67 1.63 19.32 -3.71
C ARG A 67 2.88 18.48 -3.45
N GLY A 68 2.71 17.39 -2.69
CA GLY A 68 3.77 16.46 -2.34
C GLY A 68 4.03 15.42 -3.43
N GLY A 69 5.16 14.73 -3.30
CA GLY A 69 5.60 13.65 -4.18
C GLY A 69 5.48 12.26 -3.54
N VAL A 70 6.21 11.32 -4.14
CA VAL A 70 6.25 9.91 -3.71
C VAL A 70 6.76 9.74 -2.27
N VAL A 71 7.69 10.59 -1.82
CA VAL A 71 8.23 10.57 -0.45
C VAL A 71 7.11 10.86 0.56
N SER A 72 6.29 11.90 0.31
CA SER A 72 5.15 12.19 1.17
C SER A 72 4.12 11.04 1.18
N LEU A 73 3.89 10.41 0.03
CA LEU A 73 2.97 9.27 -0.06
C LEU A 73 3.50 8.07 0.74
N LEU A 74 4.79 7.77 0.65
CA LEU A 74 5.43 6.70 1.41
C LEU A 74 5.34 6.96 2.93
N LEU A 75 5.63 8.18 3.38
CA LEU A 75 5.55 8.55 4.79
C LEU A 75 4.11 8.47 5.34
N LEU A 76 3.10 8.86 4.54
CA LEU A 76 1.70 8.68 4.93
C LEU A 76 1.28 7.21 4.91
N GLY A 77 1.81 6.40 4.00
CA GLY A 77 1.65 4.94 4.01
C GLY A 77 2.24 4.31 5.26
N LEU A 78 3.45 4.72 5.67
CA LEU A 78 4.06 4.30 6.93
C LEU A 78 3.23 4.74 8.14
N ALA A 79 2.64 5.95 8.13
CA ALA A 79 1.75 6.40 9.19
C ALA A 79 0.47 5.54 9.28
N LEU A 80 -0.09 5.14 8.13
CA LEU A 80 -1.23 4.22 8.09
C LEU A 80 -0.86 2.85 8.66
N SER A 81 0.32 2.32 8.31
CA SER A 81 0.83 1.07 8.83
C SER A 81 1.03 1.10 10.36
N VAL A 82 1.61 2.16 10.89
CA VAL A 82 1.72 2.31 12.35
C VAL A 82 0.33 2.37 12.99
N ALA A 83 -0.65 3.03 12.36
CA ALA A 83 -2.02 3.07 12.87
C ALA A 83 -2.65 1.67 12.88
N GLU A 84 -2.45 0.89 11.82
CA GLU A 84 -2.95 -0.47 11.70
C GLU A 84 -2.38 -1.37 12.79
N GLU A 85 -1.06 -1.37 12.94
CA GLU A 85 -0.31 -2.27 13.78
C GLU A 85 -0.41 -1.98 15.28
N PHE A 86 -0.64 -0.72 15.66
CA PHE A 86 -0.67 -0.32 17.07
C PHE A 86 -2.05 0.08 17.58
N ILE A 87 -2.96 0.49 16.69
CA ILE A 87 -4.26 1.08 17.11
C ILE A 87 -5.43 0.29 16.54
N ILE A 88 -5.41 -0.06 15.24
CA ILE A 88 -6.56 -0.66 14.55
C ILE A 88 -6.59 -2.16 14.80
N GLN A 89 -5.80 -2.97 14.10
CA GLN A 89 -5.79 -4.43 14.30
C GLN A 89 -4.85 -4.88 15.41
N GLN A 90 -3.83 -4.09 15.74
CA GLN A 90 -2.89 -4.35 16.83
C GLN A 90 -2.10 -5.66 16.64
N THR A 91 -1.88 -6.06 15.41
CA THR A 91 -1.32 -7.38 15.07
C THR A 91 0.12 -7.52 15.51
N SER A 92 0.91 -6.45 15.51
CA SER A 92 2.28 -6.46 16.05
C SER A 92 2.33 -6.53 17.57
N LEU A 93 1.24 -6.18 18.26
CA LEU A 93 1.15 -6.22 19.72
C LEU A 93 0.54 -7.53 20.22
N ALA A 94 -0.42 -8.08 19.48
CA ALA A 94 -1.10 -9.33 19.82
C ALA A 94 -0.15 -10.54 19.78
N PRO A 95 -0.43 -11.60 20.56
CA PRO A 95 0.18 -12.90 20.32
C PRO A 95 -0.10 -13.38 18.89
N LEU A 96 0.87 -14.05 18.26
CA LEU A 96 0.68 -14.58 16.91
C LEU A 96 -0.40 -15.69 16.94
N PRO A 97 -1.43 -15.63 16.06
CA PRO A 97 -2.54 -16.58 16.08
C PRO A 97 -2.22 -17.91 15.37
N PHE A 98 -0.96 -18.15 14.99
CA PHE A 98 -0.57 -19.28 14.16
C PHE A 98 0.04 -20.40 15.00
N PRO A 99 -0.57 -21.59 15.02
CA PRO A 99 -0.02 -22.75 15.71
C PRO A 99 1.40 -23.09 15.19
N GLY A 100 2.32 -23.33 16.11
CA GLY A 100 3.70 -23.69 15.80
C GLY A 100 4.64 -22.50 15.56
N ALA A 101 4.14 -21.27 15.40
CA ALA A 101 5.01 -20.09 15.33
C ALA A 101 5.73 -19.85 16.66
N ASN A 102 7.00 -19.45 16.60
CA ASN A 102 7.73 -19.05 17.80
C ASN A 102 7.28 -17.64 18.26
N ALA A 103 6.36 -17.61 19.22
CA ALA A 103 5.75 -16.37 19.72
C ALA A 103 6.76 -15.39 20.34
N SER A 104 7.93 -15.86 20.79
CA SER A 104 8.99 -15.02 21.37
C SER A 104 9.96 -14.46 20.33
N TYR A 105 9.98 -15.01 19.11
CA TYR A 105 10.92 -14.60 18.07
C TYR A 105 10.66 -13.19 17.59
N GLY A 106 11.67 -12.33 17.73
CA GLY A 106 11.56 -10.91 17.36
C GLY A 106 10.68 -10.07 18.28
N ARG A 107 10.18 -10.63 19.41
CA ARG A 107 9.34 -9.91 20.36
C ARG A 107 10.17 -9.28 21.47
N PHE A 108 10.01 -7.96 21.61
CA PHE A 108 10.63 -7.16 22.66
C PHE A 108 9.70 -6.02 23.08
N ALA A 109 9.61 -5.75 24.39
CA ALA A 109 8.74 -4.71 24.97
C ALA A 109 7.26 -4.79 24.51
N GLY A 110 6.74 -6.02 24.33
CA GLY A 110 5.36 -6.27 23.92
C GLY A 110 5.10 -6.19 22.41
N VAL A 111 6.10 -5.84 21.60
CA VAL A 111 5.98 -5.69 20.15
C VAL A 111 6.74 -6.82 19.44
N ASN A 112 6.15 -7.43 18.42
CA ASN A 112 6.86 -8.27 17.46
C ASN A 112 7.46 -7.39 16.37
N TRP A 113 8.75 -7.08 16.52
CA TRP A 113 9.45 -6.12 15.66
C TRP A 113 9.68 -6.61 14.23
N ILE A 114 9.80 -7.91 14.01
CA ILE A 114 9.97 -8.47 12.66
C ILE A 114 8.65 -8.39 11.91
N TYR A 115 7.55 -8.78 12.57
CA TYR A 115 6.22 -8.65 12.01
C TYR A 115 5.89 -7.18 11.72
N PHE A 116 6.16 -6.28 12.67
CA PHE A 116 5.97 -4.85 12.50
C PHE A 116 6.79 -4.29 11.33
N LEU A 117 8.07 -4.68 11.21
CA LEU A 117 8.90 -4.29 10.07
C LEU A 117 8.30 -4.76 8.74
N PHE A 118 7.83 -6.01 8.69
CA PHE A 118 7.14 -6.53 7.50
C PHE A 118 5.92 -5.69 7.16
N MET A 119 5.05 -5.41 8.14
CA MET A 119 3.82 -4.65 7.94
C MET A 119 4.08 -3.20 7.53
N LEU A 120 5.14 -2.55 8.04
CA LEU A 120 5.54 -1.22 7.58
C LEU A 120 5.75 -1.18 6.06
N GLY A 121 6.45 -2.16 5.49
CA GLY A 121 6.61 -2.26 4.04
C GLY A 121 5.34 -2.71 3.34
N PHE A 122 4.65 -3.71 3.88
CA PHE A 122 3.43 -4.26 3.28
C PHE A 122 2.37 -3.18 3.07
N GLU A 123 1.98 -2.47 4.11
CA GLU A 123 0.91 -1.50 4.00
C GLU A 123 1.33 -0.24 3.26
N SER A 124 2.54 0.26 3.49
CA SER A 124 2.99 1.45 2.76
C SER A 124 3.12 1.20 1.25
N VAL A 125 3.54 0.01 0.84
CA VAL A 125 3.74 -0.32 -0.57
C VAL A 125 2.49 -0.92 -1.21
N TRP A 126 1.97 -2.04 -0.68
CA TRP A 126 0.89 -2.79 -1.35
C TRP A 126 -0.52 -2.29 -1.02
N VAL A 127 -0.72 -1.60 0.11
CA VAL A 127 -2.01 -0.96 0.43
C VAL A 127 -2.08 0.47 -0.12
N VAL A 128 -0.97 1.23 -0.11
CA VAL A 128 -1.00 2.65 -0.47
C VAL A 128 -0.30 2.91 -1.80
N LEU A 129 1.01 2.68 -1.89
CA LEU A 129 1.82 3.16 -3.00
C LEU A 129 1.42 2.54 -4.34
N VAL A 130 1.33 1.21 -4.41
CA VAL A 130 1.01 0.47 -5.65
C VAL A 130 -0.41 0.77 -6.12
N PRO A 131 -1.48 0.67 -5.30
CA PRO A 131 -2.83 0.99 -5.75
C PRO A 131 -2.99 2.43 -6.23
N VAL A 132 -2.35 3.39 -5.56
CA VAL A 132 -2.35 4.80 -6.00
C VAL A 132 -1.67 4.92 -7.36
N GLN A 133 -0.48 4.34 -7.55
CA GLN A 133 0.25 4.40 -8.82
C GLN A 133 -0.54 3.75 -9.96
N VAL A 134 -1.12 2.57 -9.73
CA VAL A 134 -1.92 1.87 -10.75
C VAL A 134 -3.16 2.67 -11.11
N THR A 135 -3.86 3.24 -10.12
CA THR A 135 -5.02 4.09 -10.38
C THR A 135 -4.64 5.34 -11.18
N GLU A 136 -3.52 5.99 -10.85
CA GLU A 136 -3.02 7.17 -11.58
C GLU A 136 -2.55 6.84 -13.01
N LEU A 137 -2.07 5.61 -13.26
CA LEU A 137 -1.79 5.11 -14.61
C LEU A 137 -3.06 4.86 -15.42
N CYS A 138 -4.14 4.41 -14.78
CA CYS A 138 -5.45 4.27 -15.43
C CYS A 138 -6.07 5.63 -15.77
N PHE A 139 -5.82 6.66 -14.94
CA PHE A 139 -6.42 8.00 -15.08
C PHE A 139 -5.35 9.12 -15.13
N PRO A 140 -4.45 9.11 -16.12
CA PRO A 140 -3.27 10.00 -16.13
C PRO A 140 -3.61 11.50 -16.18
N GLN A 141 -4.73 11.88 -16.80
CA GLN A 141 -5.17 13.28 -16.88
C GLN A 141 -5.64 13.87 -15.54
N GLN A 142 -5.85 13.00 -14.52
CA GLN A 142 -6.41 13.39 -13.23
C GLN A 142 -5.42 13.15 -12.08
N ARG A 143 -4.23 12.63 -12.38
CA ARG A 143 -3.26 12.18 -11.36
C ARG A 143 -2.71 13.29 -10.48
N ASP A 144 -2.57 14.51 -11.01
CA ASP A 144 -1.92 15.61 -10.30
C ASP A 144 -2.91 16.50 -9.51
N GLN A 145 -4.20 16.15 -9.54
CA GLN A 145 -5.25 16.92 -8.88
C GLN A 145 -5.88 16.15 -7.72
N PRO A 146 -6.33 16.84 -6.65
CA PRO A 146 -7.20 16.24 -5.65
C PRO A 146 -8.52 15.78 -6.31
N TRP A 147 -9.01 14.59 -5.90
CA TRP A 147 -10.27 14.05 -6.44
C TRP A 147 -11.46 14.34 -5.55
N LEU A 148 -11.23 14.56 -4.25
CA LEU A 148 -12.27 14.84 -3.27
C LEU A 148 -12.40 16.35 -3.04
N HIS A 149 -13.63 16.85 -3.09
CA HIS A 149 -13.96 18.15 -2.54
C HIS A 149 -14.09 18.07 -1.01
N LYS A 150 -14.26 19.19 -0.32
CA LYS A 150 -14.27 19.25 1.15
C LYS A 150 -15.25 18.26 1.80
N ARG A 151 -16.50 18.19 1.31
CA ARG A 151 -17.51 17.25 1.82
C ARG A 151 -17.11 15.79 1.56
N GLY A 152 -16.60 15.48 0.37
CA GLY A 152 -16.12 14.15 0.02
C GLY A 152 -14.97 13.70 0.93
N PHE A 153 -14.03 14.60 1.23
CA PHE A 153 -12.93 14.32 2.16
C PHE A 153 -13.45 13.99 3.58
N ILE A 154 -14.39 14.78 4.09
CA ILE A 154 -15.00 14.52 5.40
C ILE A 154 -15.73 13.17 5.41
N VAL A 155 -16.56 12.88 4.39
CA VAL A 155 -17.28 11.60 4.31
C VAL A 155 -16.30 10.43 4.24
N THR A 156 -15.26 10.51 3.40
CA THR A 156 -14.24 9.46 3.32
C THR A 156 -13.51 9.26 4.66
N SER A 157 -13.22 10.35 5.39
CA SER A 157 -12.61 10.26 6.73
C SER A 157 -13.54 9.57 7.74
N LEU A 158 -14.83 9.88 7.72
CA LEU A 158 -15.81 9.23 8.61
C LEU A 158 -15.97 7.74 8.26
N VAL A 159 -16.03 7.40 6.97
CA VAL A 159 -16.07 6.00 6.51
C VAL A 159 -14.79 5.26 6.92
N PHE A 160 -13.63 5.89 6.77
CA PHE A 160 -12.35 5.34 7.24
C PHE A 160 -12.37 5.03 8.74
N LEU A 161 -12.78 5.99 9.58
CA LEU A 161 -12.87 5.80 11.03
C LEU A 161 -13.85 4.68 11.41
N LEU A 162 -14.98 4.58 10.72
CA LEU A 162 -15.91 3.48 10.91
C LEU A 162 -15.28 2.14 10.48
N GLY A 163 -14.57 2.11 9.35
CA GLY A 163 -13.81 0.96 8.89
C GLY A 163 -12.77 0.50 9.92
N CYS A 164 -11.97 1.43 10.45
CA CYS A 164 -11.01 1.16 11.52
C CYS A 164 -11.67 0.54 12.75
N ARG A 165 -12.85 1.04 13.16
CA ARG A 165 -13.59 0.49 14.30
C ARG A 165 -14.11 -0.92 14.02
N LEU A 166 -14.58 -1.18 12.79
CA LEU A 166 -15.03 -2.51 12.37
C LEU A 166 -13.84 -3.48 12.26
N ALA A 167 -12.71 -3.06 11.70
CA ALA A 167 -11.49 -3.87 11.62
C ALA A 167 -10.96 -4.21 13.02
N TRP A 168 -10.88 -3.22 13.92
CA TRP A 168 -10.52 -3.46 15.32
C TRP A 168 -11.43 -4.50 15.98
N TYR A 169 -12.75 -4.33 15.89
CA TYR A 169 -13.70 -5.26 16.50
C TYR A 169 -13.63 -6.65 15.85
N GLY A 170 -13.64 -6.70 14.53
CA GLY A 170 -13.59 -7.95 13.77
C GLY A 170 -12.33 -8.76 14.06
N TRP A 171 -11.17 -8.10 14.12
CA TRP A 171 -9.91 -8.76 14.37
C TRP A 171 -9.69 -9.04 15.86
N THR A 172 -9.61 -8.01 16.71
CA THR A 172 -9.20 -8.17 18.11
C THR A 172 -10.27 -8.87 18.95
N GLN A 173 -11.55 -8.68 18.69
CA GLN A 173 -12.64 -9.21 19.52
C GLN A 173 -13.27 -10.48 18.94
N GLN A 174 -13.16 -10.73 17.63
CA GLN A 174 -13.78 -11.88 17.00
C GLN A 174 -12.77 -12.88 16.44
N ALA A 175 -11.88 -12.45 15.53
CA ALA A 175 -10.98 -13.36 14.83
C ALA A 175 -9.95 -13.99 15.78
N LEU A 176 -9.21 -13.19 16.54
CA LEU A 176 -8.21 -13.69 17.49
C LEU A 176 -8.83 -14.63 18.53
N LYS A 177 -10.02 -14.31 19.05
CA LYS A 177 -10.76 -15.18 19.97
C LYS A 177 -11.09 -16.54 19.32
N ARG A 178 -11.56 -16.55 18.07
CA ARG A 178 -11.85 -17.79 17.33
C ARG A 178 -10.60 -18.62 17.06
N MET A 179 -9.46 -17.98 16.92
CA MET A 179 -8.16 -18.62 16.74
C MET A 179 -7.51 -19.06 18.05
N GLY A 180 -8.22 -18.91 19.18
CA GLY A 180 -7.74 -19.35 20.50
C GLY A 180 -6.66 -18.46 21.11
N VAL A 181 -6.48 -17.23 20.59
CA VAL A 181 -5.53 -16.26 21.17
C VAL A 181 -6.08 -15.79 22.51
N PRO A 182 -5.28 -15.87 23.60
CA PRO A 182 -5.70 -15.36 24.91
C PRO A 182 -6.04 -13.86 24.86
N PRO A 183 -6.97 -13.38 25.69
CA PRO A 183 -7.19 -11.95 25.86
C PRO A 183 -5.87 -11.24 26.20
N TYR A 184 -5.58 -10.17 25.49
CA TYR A 184 -4.38 -9.36 25.74
C TYR A 184 -4.75 -7.88 25.84
N HIS A 185 -3.94 -7.15 26.57
CA HIS A 185 -4.06 -5.70 26.70
C HIS A 185 -2.77 -5.08 26.13
N PRO A 186 -2.87 -4.30 25.05
CA PRO A 186 -1.69 -3.64 24.50
C PRO A 186 -1.12 -2.66 25.53
N PRO A 187 0.23 -2.61 25.68
CA PRO A 187 0.86 -1.68 26.59
C PRO A 187 0.51 -0.24 26.21
N LEU A 188 0.04 0.57 27.17
CA LEU A 188 -0.29 1.98 26.94
C LEU A 188 0.88 2.77 26.34
N VAL A 189 2.11 2.44 26.76
CA VAL A 189 3.33 3.04 26.22
C VAL A 189 3.45 2.76 24.71
N ALA A 190 3.18 1.53 24.27
CA ALA A 190 3.23 1.19 22.86
C ALA A 190 2.18 1.96 22.04
N ILE A 191 0.96 2.06 22.56
CA ILE A 191 -0.11 2.86 21.93
C ILE A 191 0.30 4.33 21.84
N SER A 192 0.82 4.91 22.93
CA SER A 192 1.24 6.32 22.94
C SER A 192 2.39 6.59 21.98
N LEU A 193 3.38 5.69 21.90
CA LEU A 193 4.48 5.77 20.94
C LEU A 193 3.98 5.61 19.50
N GLY A 194 3.00 4.73 19.27
CA GLY A 194 2.33 4.59 17.98
C GLY A 194 1.68 5.91 17.53
N ILE A 195 0.89 6.53 18.40
CA ILE A 195 0.24 7.83 18.12
C ILE A 195 1.29 8.92 17.84
N ALA A 196 2.34 9.01 18.66
CA ALA A 196 3.43 9.97 18.45
C ALA A 196 4.15 9.73 17.11
N SER A 197 4.40 8.46 16.74
CA SER A 197 5.02 8.09 15.48
C SER A 197 4.14 8.46 14.28
N ILE A 198 2.82 8.23 14.35
CA ILE A 198 1.87 8.65 13.32
C ILE A 198 1.91 10.17 13.13
N ALA A 199 1.84 10.94 14.21
CA ALA A 199 1.90 12.40 14.16
C ALA A 199 3.22 12.89 13.55
N LEU A 200 4.34 12.28 13.94
CA LEU A 200 5.67 12.60 13.40
C LEU A 200 5.75 12.27 11.89
N LEU A 201 5.27 11.11 11.46
CA LEU A 201 5.29 10.71 10.05
C LEU A 201 4.42 11.63 9.18
N ILE A 202 3.23 12.03 9.66
CA ILE A 202 2.38 13.01 8.99
C ILE A 202 3.08 14.37 8.90
N LEU A 203 3.71 14.83 9.98
CA LEU A 203 4.48 16.08 9.99
C LEU A 203 5.64 16.01 8.99
N LEU A 204 6.42 14.94 9.00
CA LEU A 204 7.52 14.74 8.04
C LEU A 204 7.01 14.68 6.60
N ALA A 205 5.89 14.00 6.33
CA ALA A 205 5.26 13.96 5.01
C ALA A 205 4.90 15.38 4.52
N TYR A 206 4.42 16.24 5.40
CA TYR A 206 4.13 17.62 5.09
C TYR A 206 5.40 18.48 4.90
N LEU A 207 6.37 18.36 5.79
CA LEU A 207 7.61 19.14 5.70
C LEU A 207 8.45 18.76 4.47
N LEU A 208 8.53 17.46 4.15
CA LEU A 208 9.30 16.94 3.02
C LEU A 208 8.51 16.94 1.70
N ARG A 209 7.34 17.58 1.63
CA ARG A 209 6.51 17.59 0.41
C ARG A 209 7.22 18.13 -0.83
N ALA A 210 8.16 19.05 -0.66
CA ALA A 210 8.92 19.64 -1.77
C ALA A 210 10.08 18.75 -2.23
N THR A 211 10.57 17.81 -1.44
CA THR A 211 11.77 17.02 -1.73
C THR A 211 11.55 16.04 -2.90
N GLY A 212 10.33 15.54 -3.10
CA GLY A 212 9.98 14.71 -4.25
C GLY A 212 10.11 15.41 -5.62
N HIS A 213 10.27 16.74 -5.61
CA HIS A 213 10.50 17.56 -6.81
C HIS A 213 11.99 17.87 -7.03
N VAL A 214 12.84 17.67 -6.02
CA VAL A 214 14.27 18.00 -6.06
C VAL A 214 15.07 16.98 -6.89
N GLY A 215 14.57 15.79 -7.11
CA GLY A 215 15.23 14.74 -7.91
C GLY A 215 15.40 15.04 -9.41
N ARG A 216 14.93 16.20 -9.90
CA ARG A 216 15.09 16.62 -11.30
C ARG A 216 16.51 17.05 -11.70
N ALA A 217 17.45 17.08 -10.78
CA ALA A 217 18.81 17.58 -11.01
C ALA A 217 19.85 16.49 -11.34
N VAL A 218 19.48 15.21 -11.33
CA VAL A 218 20.42 14.15 -11.69
C VAL A 218 20.32 13.89 -13.19
N SER A 219 21.33 14.31 -13.95
CA SER A 219 21.45 14.15 -15.41
C SER A 219 21.66 12.69 -15.88
N ARG A 220 21.35 11.70 -15.06
CA ARG A 220 21.40 10.29 -15.46
C ARG A 220 20.12 9.93 -16.19
N GLY A 221 20.26 9.29 -17.36
CA GLY A 221 19.13 8.71 -18.07
C GLY A 221 18.38 7.70 -17.19
N ALA A 222 17.07 7.60 -17.38
CA ALA A 222 16.28 6.62 -16.64
C ALA A 222 16.77 5.19 -16.97
N THR A 223 16.80 4.33 -15.95
CA THR A 223 17.07 2.91 -16.11
C THR A 223 16.01 2.28 -17.04
N ASN A 224 16.34 1.18 -17.72
CA ASN A 224 15.36 0.44 -18.50
C ASN A 224 14.17 0.01 -17.61
N PRO A 225 12.89 0.21 -18.04
CA PRO A 225 11.70 -0.13 -17.26
C PRO A 225 11.69 -1.59 -16.75
N TRP A 226 12.15 -2.52 -17.56
CA TRP A 226 12.21 -3.93 -17.21
C TRP A 226 13.22 -4.22 -16.11
N LEU A 227 14.40 -3.57 -16.15
CA LEU A 227 15.39 -3.70 -15.07
C LEU A 227 14.87 -3.10 -13.76
N ALA A 228 14.16 -1.97 -13.81
CA ALA A 228 13.51 -1.41 -12.64
C ALA A 228 12.44 -2.36 -12.07
N GLY A 229 11.63 -2.98 -12.95
CA GLY A 229 10.66 -4.00 -12.57
C GLY A 229 11.30 -5.23 -11.93
N ILE A 230 12.35 -5.80 -12.55
CA ILE A 230 13.06 -6.96 -12.01
C ILE A 230 13.66 -6.64 -10.63
N ALA A 231 14.26 -5.48 -10.45
CA ALA A 231 14.78 -5.06 -9.15
C ALA A 231 13.65 -5.03 -8.09
N VAL A 232 12.50 -4.43 -8.41
CA VAL A 232 11.36 -4.39 -7.49
C VAL A 232 10.81 -5.79 -7.19
N LEU A 233 10.78 -6.69 -8.18
CA LEU A 233 10.35 -8.07 -7.97
C LEU A 233 11.27 -8.78 -6.97
N ILE A 234 12.59 -8.65 -7.12
CA ILE A 234 13.57 -9.23 -6.21
C ILE A 234 13.40 -8.65 -4.80
N PHE A 235 13.29 -7.30 -4.70
CA PHE A 235 13.07 -6.63 -3.41
C PHE A 235 11.78 -7.08 -2.74
N GLY A 236 10.70 -7.19 -3.50
CA GLY A 236 9.40 -7.61 -2.99
C GLY A 236 9.39 -9.06 -2.53
N ILE A 237 9.94 -10.01 -3.31
CA ILE A 237 10.01 -11.43 -2.94
C ILE A 237 10.82 -11.58 -1.64
N ALA A 238 11.98 -10.94 -1.54
CA ALA A 238 12.80 -11.00 -0.33
C ALA A 238 12.07 -10.38 0.88
N TRP A 239 11.31 -9.29 0.68
CA TRP A 239 10.49 -8.69 1.73
C TRP A 239 9.43 -9.66 2.27
N TRP A 240 8.72 -10.34 1.39
CA TRP A 240 7.77 -11.37 1.77
C TRP A 240 8.45 -12.56 2.47
N GLY A 241 9.72 -12.79 2.20
CA GLY A 241 10.53 -13.77 2.90
C GLY A 241 10.61 -13.54 4.42
N LEU A 242 10.43 -12.31 4.92
CA LEU A 242 10.37 -12.01 6.35
C LEU A 242 9.27 -12.82 7.06
N MET A 243 8.13 -13.02 6.40
CA MET A 243 7.02 -13.79 6.95
C MET A 243 7.37 -15.26 7.18
N MET A 244 8.25 -15.82 6.37
CA MET A 244 8.72 -17.21 6.55
C MET A 244 9.45 -17.38 7.89
N PHE A 245 10.17 -16.36 8.33
CA PHE A 245 10.86 -16.37 9.63
C PHE A 245 9.90 -16.10 10.78
N VAL A 246 8.96 -15.16 10.62
CA VAL A 246 7.97 -14.83 11.65
C VAL A 246 7.13 -16.05 12.05
N PHE A 247 6.76 -16.87 11.07
CA PHE A 247 5.91 -18.05 11.30
C PHE A 247 6.68 -19.37 11.44
N ALA A 248 8.01 -19.33 11.37
CA ALA A 248 8.81 -20.53 11.57
C ALA A 248 8.80 -20.98 13.04
N PRO A 249 8.67 -22.28 13.31
CA PRO A 249 8.81 -22.84 14.67
C PRO A 249 10.21 -22.63 15.25
N HIS A 250 11.22 -22.80 14.41
CA HIS A 250 12.64 -22.70 14.74
C HIS A 250 13.36 -21.82 13.71
N PRO A 251 13.25 -20.49 13.80
CA PRO A 251 13.95 -19.60 12.87
C PRO A 251 15.47 -19.80 12.95
N PRO A 252 16.14 -20.01 11.81
CA PRO A 252 17.58 -20.34 11.79
C PRO A 252 18.49 -19.12 11.99
N VAL A 253 17.91 -17.91 12.01
CA VAL A 253 18.66 -16.65 12.10
C VAL A 253 18.25 -15.90 13.36
N PRO A 254 19.20 -15.29 14.11
CA PRO A 254 18.86 -14.41 15.23
C PRO A 254 17.96 -13.26 14.81
N ALA A 255 16.93 -12.96 15.61
CA ALA A 255 15.94 -11.92 15.29
C ALA A 255 16.57 -10.53 15.06
N SER A 256 17.61 -10.19 15.83
CA SER A 256 18.34 -8.92 15.68
C SER A 256 19.01 -8.78 14.32
N LEU A 257 19.65 -9.84 13.83
CA LEU A 257 20.28 -9.83 12.50
C LEU A 257 19.24 -9.72 11.40
N LEU A 258 18.10 -10.42 11.53
CA LEU A 258 17.01 -10.33 10.55
C LEU A 258 16.40 -8.92 10.52
N LEU A 259 16.23 -8.29 11.68
CA LEU A 259 15.75 -6.90 11.76
C LEU A 259 16.72 -5.92 11.08
N ILE A 260 18.00 -6.01 11.40
CA ILE A 260 19.03 -5.16 10.78
C ILE A 260 19.03 -5.38 9.26
N ALA A 261 19.07 -6.63 8.81
CA ALA A 261 19.06 -6.96 7.38
C ALA A 261 17.79 -6.44 6.69
N GLY A 262 16.61 -6.59 7.30
CA GLY A 262 15.35 -6.10 6.75
C GLY A 262 15.28 -4.57 6.67
N VAL A 263 15.77 -3.86 7.68
CA VAL A 263 15.86 -2.39 7.65
C VAL A 263 16.82 -1.92 6.55
N LEU A 264 18.02 -2.51 6.46
CA LEU A 264 18.98 -2.19 5.40
C LEU A 264 18.42 -2.49 4.01
N TRP A 265 17.69 -3.60 3.87
CA TRP A 265 17.00 -3.97 2.63
C TRP A 265 15.95 -2.95 2.22
N ALA A 266 15.11 -2.50 3.17
CA ALA A 266 14.11 -1.46 2.92
C ALA A 266 14.75 -0.13 2.52
N LEU A 267 15.81 0.28 3.21
CA LEU A 267 16.55 1.50 2.88
C LEU A 267 17.18 1.42 1.50
N LEU A 268 17.81 0.29 1.17
CA LEU A 268 18.40 0.07 -0.16
C LEU A 268 17.32 0.13 -1.25
N ALA A 269 16.17 -0.52 -1.05
CA ALA A 269 15.05 -0.47 -1.99
C ALA A 269 14.54 0.97 -2.18
N ALA A 270 14.35 1.71 -1.09
CA ALA A 270 13.91 3.10 -1.14
C ALA A 270 14.92 4.00 -1.89
N VAL A 271 16.21 3.90 -1.57
CA VAL A 271 17.27 4.67 -2.23
C VAL A 271 17.33 4.36 -3.72
N LEU A 272 17.29 3.08 -4.11
CA LEU A 272 17.33 2.69 -5.52
C LEU A 272 16.10 3.17 -6.28
N LEU A 273 14.90 3.00 -5.74
CA LEU A 273 13.66 3.45 -6.39
C LEU A 273 13.60 4.98 -6.53
N LEU A 274 14.00 5.71 -5.49
CA LEU A 274 14.08 7.17 -5.54
C LEU A 274 15.14 7.63 -6.56
N SER A 275 16.30 6.98 -6.60
CA SER A 275 17.36 7.28 -7.57
C SER A 275 16.93 7.00 -9.01
N PHE A 276 16.23 5.89 -9.25
CA PHE A 276 15.71 5.55 -10.59
C PHE A 276 14.62 6.54 -11.03
N SER A 277 13.69 6.90 -10.12
CA SER A 277 12.58 7.81 -10.41
C SER A 277 13.04 9.27 -10.59
N ALA A 278 14.21 9.64 -10.09
CA ALA A 278 14.80 10.96 -10.27
C ALA A 278 15.46 11.15 -11.65
N GLY A 279 15.75 10.06 -12.39
CA GLY A 279 16.38 10.11 -13.70
C GLY A 279 15.51 10.79 -14.76
N THR A 280 16.16 11.52 -15.69
CA THR A 280 15.48 12.04 -16.87
C THR A 280 15.00 10.87 -17.75
N GLY A 281 13.72 10.89 -18.14
CA GLY A 281 13.12 9.81 -18.93
C GLY A 281 12.32 8.77 -18.14
N TRP A 282 12.07 8.99 -16.83
CA TRP A 282 11.13 8.18 -16.06
C TRP A 282 9.71 8.36 -16.58
N THR A 283 9.17 7.32 -17.22
CA THR A 283 7.87 7.35 -17.92
C THR A 283 6.79 6.55 -17.17
N ASP A 284 5.56 6.58 -17.70
CA ASP A 284 4.47 5.76 -17.20
C ASP A 284 4.74 4.25 -17.37
N LEU A 285 5.59 3.84 -18.35
CA LEU A 285 6.00 2.46 -18.49
C LEU A 285 6.90 2.00 -17.33
N HIS A 286 7.78 2.86 -16.82
CA HIS A 286 8.56 2.56 -15.60
C HIS A 286 7.65 2.40 -14.38
N ARG A 287 6.69 3.30 -14.19
CA ARG A 287 5.70 3.21 -13.11
C ARG A 287 4.88 1.93 -13.20
N TRP A 288 4.49 1.56 -14.40
CA TRP A 288 3.80 0.31 -14.67
C TRP A 288 4.67 -0.89 -14.30
N ALA A 289 5.91 -0.95 -14.77
CA ALA A 289 6.81 -2.07 -14.55
C ALA A 289 7.08 -2.31 -13.05
N VAL A 290 7.33 -1.25 -12.28
CA VAL A 290 7.56 -1.36 -10.83
C VAL A 290 6.28 -1.74 -10.08
N SER A 291 5.11 -1.21 -10.48
CA SER A 291 3.82 -1.56 -9.86
C SER A 291 3.41 -3.00 -10.17
N PHE A 292 3.62 -3.46 -11.40
CA PHE A 292 3.36 -4.83 -11.81
C PHE A 292 4.26 -5.82 -11.06
N ALA A 293 5.56 -5.53 -10.99
CA ALA A 293 6.53 -6.35 -10.28
C ALA A 293 6.23 -6.46 -8.77
N ALA A 294 5.88 -5.34 -8.13
CA ALA A 294 5.44 -5.34 -6.74
C ALA A 294 4.16 -6.17 -6.55
N THR A 295 3.18 -6.06 -7.46
CA THR A 295 1.96 -6.86 -7.40
C THR A 295 2.25 -8.35 -7.59
N LEU A 296 3.13 -8.72 -8.52
CA LEU A 296 3.55 -10.12 -8.71
C LEU A 296 4.21 -10.69 -7.46
N SER A 297 5.10 -9.93 -6.80
CA SER A 297 5.74 -10.39 -5.56
C SER A 297 4.73 -10.65 -4.44
N CYS A 298 3.66 -9.88 -4.36
CA CYS A 298 2.58 -10.07 -3.39
C CYS A 298 1.69 -11.30 -3.69
N MET A 299 1.59 -11.72 -4.94
CA MET A 299 0.80 -12.90 -5.32
C MET A 299 1.43 -14.22 -4.85
N LEU A 300 2.77 -14.28 -4.76
CA LEU A 300 3.52 -15.53 -4.54
C LEU A 300 3.27 -16.18 -3.16
N PRO A 301 3.28 -15.44 -2.04
CA PRO A 301 3.18 -16.04 -0.70
C PRO A 301 1.93 -16.87 -0.49
N GLY A 302 0.79 -16.44 -1.03
CA GLY A 302 -0.45 -17.18 -0.93
C GLY A 302 -0.41 -18.59 -1.57
N TYR A 303 0.54 -18.85 -2.48
CA TYR A 303 0.76 -20.20 -3.04
C TYR A 303 1.68 -21.07 -2.18
N ILE A 304 2.46 -20.47 -1.29
CA ILE A 304 3.33 -21.19 -0.36
C ILE A 304 2.51 -21.71 0.83
N THR A 305 1.48 -20.98 1.23
CA THR A 305 0.66 -21.24 2.42
C THR A 305 -0.67 -21.97 2.09
N LEU A 306 -0.73 -22.76 1.02
CA LEU A 306 -1.96 -23.42 0.55
C LEU A 306 -2.48 -24.55 1.46
N ALA A 307 -1.74 -24.97 2.46
CA ALA A 307 -2.20 -25.98 3.40
C ALA A 307 -3.51 -25.56 4.08
N GLY A 308 -4.56 -26.37 3.93
CA GLY A 308 -5.88 -26.10 4.50
C GLY A 308 -6.80 -25.18 3.66
N TRP A 309 -6.41 -24.83 2.42
CA TRP A 309 -7.30 -24.07 1.54
C TRP A 309 -8.37 -24.99 0.92
N SER A 310 -9.60 -24.48 0.87
CA SER A 310 -10.66 -25.14 0.12
C SER A 310 -10.42 -25.02 -1.39
N ARG A 311 -10.99 -25.95 -2.18
CA ARG A 311 -10.92 -25.85 -3.65
C ARG A 311 -11.49 -24.53 -4.18
N PRO A 312 -12.66 -24.02 -3.72
CA PRO A 312 -13.17 -22.73 -4.13
C PRO A 312 -12.22 -21.56 -3.82
N ASP A 313 -11.56 -21.56 -2.65
CA ASP A 313 -10.58 -20.54 -2.29
C ASP A 313 -9.38 -20.53 -3.23
N LEU A 314 -8.87 -21.72 -3.57
CA LEU A 314 -7.75 -21.86 -4.50
C LEU A 314 -8.14 -21.38 -5.91
N ILE A 315 -9.33 -21.77 -6.41
CA ILE A 315 -9.82 -21.32 -7.72
C ILE A 315 -9.96 -19.79 -7.72
N PHE A 316 -10.54 -19.21 -6.68
CA PHE A 316 -10.70 -17.77 -6.54
C PHE A 316 -9.34 -17.05 -6.58
N LYS A 317 -8.34 -17.56 -5.87
CA LYS A 317 -6.96 -17.02 -5.88
C LYS A 317 -6.36 -17.07 -7.29
N ILE A 318 -6.43 -18.21 -7.97
CA ILE A 318 -5.87 -18.37 -9.31
C ILE A 318 -6.55 -17.43 -10.29
N VAL A 319 -7.90 -17.39 -10.29
CA VAL A 319 -8.68 -16.56 -11.20
C VAL A 319 -8.41 -15.08 -10.96
N SER A 320 -8.40 -14.63 -9.70
CA SER A 320 -8.12 -13.22 -9.37
C SER A 320 -6.70 -12.81 -9.77
N ASN A 321 -5.69 -13.68 -9.56
CA ASN A 321 -4.33 -13.39 -9.97
C ASN A 321 -4.17 -13.35 -11.50
N ILE A 322 -4.79 -14.27 -12.24
CA ILE A 322 -4.81 -14.25 -13.72
C ILE A 322 -5.50 -12.97 -14.21
N ALA A 323 -6.66 -12.61 -13.64
CA ALA A 323 -7.37 -11.40 -14.00
C ALA A 323 -6.52 -10.13 -13.77
N ALA A 324 -5.78 -10.08 -12.66
CA ALA A 324 -4.87 -8.97 -12.38
C ALA A 324 -3.72 -8.90 -13.41
N VAL A 325 -3.10 -10.02 -13.75
CA VAL A 325 -2.04 -10.07 -14.79
C VAL A 325 -2.59 -9.57 -16.14
N ILE A 326 -3.78 -10.05 -16.53
CA ILE A 326 -4.45 -9.57 -17.76
C ILE A 326 -4.68 -8.06 -17.68
N GLY A 327 -5.18 -7.55 -16.56
CA GLY A 327 -5.38 -6.11 -16.31
C GLY A 327 -4.10 -5.30 -16.49
N PHE A 328 -2.98 -5.76 -15.93
CA PHE A 328 -1.67 -5.12 -16.12
C PHE A 328 -1.19 -5.17 -17.57
N VAL A 329 -1.40 -6.27 -18.30
CA VAL A 329 -1.05 -6.37 -19.75
C VAL A 329 -1.88 -5.38 -20.56
N LEU A 330 -3.18 -5.28 -20.29
CA LEU A 330 -4.05 -4.31 -20.97
C LEU A 330 -3.65 -2.87 -20.66
N LEU A 331 -3.26 -2.59 -19.39
CA LEU A 331 -2.77 -1.29 -18.99
C LEU A 331 -1.45 -0.93 -19.70
N ALA A 332 -0.51 -1.87 -19.85
CA ALA A 332 0.73 -1.66 -20.60
C ALA A 332 0.42 -1.25 -22.05
N ARG A 333 -0.45 -2.00 -22.74
CA ARG A 333 -0.87 -1.69 -24.11
C ARG A 333 -1.49 -0.29 -24.21
N ALA A 334 -2.34 0.07 -23.25
CA ALA A 334 -2.95 1.40 -23.23
C ALA A 334 -1.93 2.52 -22.99
N ILE A 335 -0.88 2.28 -22.20
CA ILE A 335 0.24 3.22 -22.00
C ILE A 335 1.04 3.39 -23.29
N GLU A 336 1.41 2.27 -23.94
CA GLU A 336 2.18 2.29 -25.20
C GLU A 336 1.40 3.00 -26.33
N THR A 337 0.10 2.75 -26.46
CA THR A 337 -0.76 3.43 -27.44
C THR A 337 -0.77 4.94 -27.21
N ARG A 338 -0.96 5.38 -25.95
CA ARG A 338 -0.92 6.80 -25.58
C ARG A 338 0.43 7.45 -25.88
N GLN A 339 1.54 6.71 -25.70
CA GLN A 339 2.87 7.23 -26.03
C GLN A 339 3.11 7.36 -27.54
N LYS A 340 2.54 6.47 -28.35
CA LYS A 340 2.65 6.50 -29.84
C LYS A 340 1.79 7.60 -30.44
N GLU A 341 0.61 7.87 -29.90
CA GLU A 341 -0.31 8.90 -30.38
C GLU A 341 0.22 10.32 -30.14
N GLY A 342 1.28 10.47 -29.33
CA GLY A 342 2.03 11.72 -29.10
C GLY A 342 1.18 12.86 -28.54
N PRO A 343 1.73 14.05 -28.33
CA PRO A 343 0.96 15.23 -27.90
C PRO A 343 0.20 15.83 -29.07
N LEU A 344 -0.64 15.08 -29.80
CA LEU A 344 -1.44 15.57 -30.91
C LEU A 344 -2.55 16.55 -30.47
N LEU A 345 -2.72 16.84 -29.18
CA LEU A 345 -3.74 17.75 -28.65
C LEU A 345 -3.19 18.86 -27.73
N GLY A 346 -1.85 19.08 -27.68
CA GLY A 346 -1.21 20.14 -26.89
C GLY A 346 -0.75 21.36 -27.72
N GLY A 347 -1.00 21.38 -29.02
CA GLY A 347 -0.52 22.41 -29.93
C GLY A 347 -1.61 23.31 -30.47
N ARG A 348 -2.27 24.14 -29.66
CA ARG A 348 -2.90 25.40 -30.02
C ARG A 348 -3.36 26.16 -28.79
N VAL A 349 -2.42 26.75 -28.06
CA VAL A 349 -2.64 28.11 -27.54
C VAL A 349 -1.43 28.90 -28.01
N ALA A 350 -1.59 29.45 -29.18
CA ALA A 350 -0.77 30.56 -29.66
C ALA A 350 -1.24 31.82 -28.95
N ILE A 351 -0.27 32.60 -28.48
CA ILE A 351 -0.26 34.05 -28.18
C ILE A 351 -1.10 34.48 -26.98
#